data_698543c7d0d9622ec9b6916559b01a40
#
_entry.id   698543c7d0d9622ec9b6916559b01a40
#
_cell.length_a   1.000
_cell.length_b   1.000
_cell.length_c   1.000
_cell.angle_alpha   90.00
_cell.angle_beta   90.00
_cell.angle_gamma   90.00
#
_symmetry.space_group_name_H-M   'P 1'
#
loop_
_entity.id
_entity.type
_entity.pdbx_description
1 polymer ?
#
loop_
_entity_poly.entity_id
_entity_poly.type
_entity_poly.pdbx_seq_one_letter_code
_entity_poly.pdbx_strand_id
1 'polypeptide(L)'
;MITDNMNEILDELPEGVKLVGAAKTRTPDEILEGVEAGLKIIGENYVQEAERAFQAIGDRVKWHMIGHLQSNKAKKAVKIFDMIETVDSIKLAKAIDRACANIGKVMQVLIEINSGEEPQKAGVLPEDALSLVRDISELKNIKIMGLMTMGPFTGDPEDARPYFQKTKRLFEEMKEMNLPGVEMVYLSMGMSNSYKVALEEGANMVRIGTKIFGERQYD
;
A
#
# COMPACT_ATOMS: atom_id res chain seq x y z
N MET A 1 23.34 0.25 -10.14
CA MET A 1 22.07 -0.14 -10.80
C MET A 1 20.86 0.27 -9.95
N ILE A 2 20.68 -0.20 -8.72
CA ILE A 2 19.55 0.23 -7.85
C ILE A 2 19.61 1.73 -7.58
N THR A 3 20.79 2.25 -7.24
CA THR A 3 21.02 3.69 -7.02
C THR A 3 20.66 4.54 -8.24
N ASP A 4 21.07 4.13 -9.45
CA ASP A 4 20.77 4.89 -10.68
C ASP A 4 19.26 4.88 -10.96
N ASN A 5 18.63 3.71 -10.83
CA ASN A 5 17.18 3.55 -10.99
C ASN A 5 16.40 4.42 -9.99
N MET A 6 16.87 4.47 -8.73
CA MET A 6 16.26 5.30 -7.70
C MET A 6 16.34 6.79 -8.04
N ASN A 7 17.51 7.27 -8.48
CA ASN A 7 17.68 8.66 -8.89
C ASN A 7 16.74 9.02 -10.03
N GLU A 8 16.67 8.17 -11.08
CA GLU A 8 15.75 8.38 -12.22
C GLU A 8 14.30 8.49 -11.75
N ILE A 9 13.85 7.58 -10.86
CA ILE A 9 12.47 7.58 -10.36
C ILE A 9 12.20 8.82 -9.50
N LEU A 10 13.13 9.20 -8.62
CA LEU A 10 12.96 10.38 -7.75
C LEU A 10 12.89 11.68 -8.56
N ASP A 11 13.65 11.78 -9.65
CA ASP A 11 13.61 12.93 -10.56
C ASP A 11 12.31 13.01 -11.37
N GLU A 12 11.68 11.86 -11.66
CA GLU A 12 10.40 11.78 -12.38
C GLU A 12 9.18 12.03 -11.51
N LEU A 13 9.27 11.81 -10.19
CA LEU A 13 8.12 11.90 -9.30
C LEU A 13 7.83 13.36 -8.92
N PRO A 14 6.58 13.82 -9.04
CA PRO A 14 6.17 15.13 -8.56
C PRO A 14 6.41 15.30 -7.07
N GLU A 15 6.67 16.54 -6.64
CA GLU A 15 6.81 16.88 -5.22
C GLU A 15 5.57 16.43 -4.41
N GLY A 16 5.78 15.84 -3.25
CA GLY A 16 4.72 15.37 -2.37
C GLY A 16 4.24 13.95 -2.63
N VAL A 17 4.54 13.35 -3.78
CA VAL A 17 4.22 11.96 -4.07
C VAL A 17 5.08 11.02 -3.22
N LYS A 18 4.44 10.00 -2.61
CA LYS A 18 5.12 8.98 -1.81
C LYS A 18 5.53 7.81 -2.70
N LEU A 19 6.83 7.48 -2.67
CA LEU A 19 7.37 6.29 -3.32
C LEU A 19 7.45 5.15 -2.30
N VAL A 20 6.70 4.06 -2.57
CA VAL A 20 6.80 2.80 -1.85
C VAL A 20 7.63 1.84 -2.69
N GLY A 21 8.82 1.47 -2.22
CA GLY A 21 9.65 0.47 -2.88
C GLY A 21 9.13 -0.94 -2.60
N ALA A 22 8.54 -1.59 -3.60
CA ALA A 22 8.00 -2.95 -3.46
C ALA A 22 9.13 -3.98 -3.43
N ALA A 23 9.52 -4.40 -2.22
CA ALA A 23 10.73 -5.15 -1.94
C ALA A 23 10.55 -6.68 -1.91
N LYS A 24 9.37 -7.18 -2.22
CA LYS A 24 9.09 -8.63 -2.21
C LYS A 24 10.17 -9.42 -2.97
N THR A 25 10.64 -10.52 -2.38
CA THR A 25 11.71 -11.40 -2.90
C THR A 25 13.11 -10.77 -2.96
N ARG A 26 13.31 -9.55 -2.42
CA ARG A 26 14.61 -8.90 -2.40
C ARG A 26 15.39 -9.24 -1.14
N THR A 27 16.71 -9.27 -1.28
CA THR A 27 17.60 -9.46 -0.14
C THR A 27 17.65 -8.20 0.72
N PRO A 28 17.98 -8.30 2.03
CA PRO A 28 18.18 -7.12 2.86
C PRO A 28 19.23 -6.14 2.32
N ASP A 29 20.27 -6.65 1.64
CA ASP A 29 21.33 -5.82 1.05
C ASP A 29 20.81 -5.00 -0.13
N GLU A 30 20.00 -5.60 -1.05
CA GLU A 30 19.35 -4.87 -2.14
C GLU A 30 18.41 -3.78 -1.61
N ILE A 31 17.64 -4.09 -0.56
CA ILE A 31 16.73 -3.12 0.07
C ILE A 31 17.54 -1.99 0.69
N LEU A 32 18.65 -2.31 1.37
CA LEU A 32 19.52 -1.33 1.98
C LEU A 32 20.15 -0.39 0.95
N GLU A 33 20.60 -0.90 -0.22
CA GLU A 33 21.08 -0.08 -1.33
C GLU A 33 19.99 0.93 -1.77
N GLY A 34 18.73 0.50 -1.89
CA GLY A 34 17.61 1.40 -2.19
C GLY A 34 17.39 2.47 -1.11
N VAL A 35 17.52 2.10 0.16
CA VAL A 35 17.39 3.03 1.30
C VAL A 35 18.52 4.07 1.28
N GLU A 36 19.75 3.67 1.03
CA GLU A 36 20.90 4.55 0.91
C GLU A 36 20.78 5.49 -0.30
N ALA A 37 20.13 5.02 -1.38
CA ALA A 37 19.79 5.83 -2.55
C ALA A 37 18.57 6.76 -2.33
N GLY A 38 17.97 6.78 -1.14
CA GLY A 38 16.90 7.73 -0.79
C GLY A 38 15.50 7.15 -0.63
N LEU A 39 15.31 5.83 -0.76
CA LEU A 39 14.03 5.19 -0.51
C LEU A 39 13.61 5.37 0.96
N LYS A 40 12.41 5.90 1.19
CA LYS A 40 11.89 6.23 2.54
C LYS A 40 10.80 5.27 3.02
N ILE A 41 10.19 4.52 2.11
CA ILE A 41 9.09 3.61 2.43
C ILE A 41 9.33 2.28 1.72
N ILE A 42 9.36 1.20 2.49
CA ILE A 42 9.47 -0.17 1.98
C ILE A 42 8.11 -0.84 2.03
N GLY A 43 7.68 -1.40 0.92
CA GLY A 43 6.47 -2.20 0.81
C GLY A 43 6.78 -3.68 0.74
N GLU A 44 6.20 -4.47 1.64
CA GLU A 44 6.35 -5.92 1.66
C GLU A 44 5.03 -6.65 1.44
N ASN A 45 5.12 -7.78 0.73
CA ASN A 45 3.96 -8.62 0.47
C ASN A 45 3.72 -9.67 1.55
N TYR A 46 4.76 -10.05 2.30
CA TYR A 46 4.71 -11.10 3.30
C TYR A 46 5.32 -10.65 4.62
N VAL A 47 4.61 -10.91 5.72
CA VAL A 47 5.07 -10.55 7.07
C VAL A 47 6.42 -11.19 7.40
N GLN A 48 6.67 -12.41 6.92
CA GLN A 48 7.92 -13.14 7.18
C GLN A 48 9.12 -12.51 6.45
N GLU A 49 8.92 -12.00 5.24
CA GLU A 49 9.96 -11.27 4.50
C GLU A 49 10.26 -9.95 5.21
N ALA A 50 9.21 -9.23 5.60
CA ALA A 50 9.34 -8.01 6.39
C ALA A 50 10.08 -8.23 7.72
N GLU A 51 9.80 -9.31 8.45
CA GLU A 51 10.51 -9.65 9.71
C GLU A 51 12.04 -9.75 9.47
N ARG A 52 12.46 -10.40 8.38
CA ARG A 52 13.90 -10.58 8.05
C ARG A 52 14.54 -9.24 7.65
N ALA A 53 13.92 -8.50 6.76
CA ALA A 53 14.44 -7.22 6.30
C ALA A 53 14.47 -6.18 7.43
N PHE A 54 13.45 -6.17 8.29
CA PHE A 54 13.37 -5.28 9.45
C PHE A 54 14.51 -5.51 10.46
N GLN A 55 14.97 -6.76 10.64
CA GLN A 55 16.12 -7.06 11.50
C GLN A 55 17.42 -6.37 11.02
N ALA A 56 17.59 -6.21 9.72
CA ALA A 56 18.77 -5.58 9.14
C ALA A 56 18.62 -4.04 9.01
N ILE A 57 17.42 -3.57 8.69
CA ILE A 57 17.17 -2.18 8.31
C ILE A 57 16.58 -1.38 9.49
N GLY A 58 15.71 -1.99 10.29
CA GLY A 58 15.07 -1.36 11.44
C GLY A 58 14.09 -0.25 11.04
N ASP A 59 14.05 0.79 11.87
CA ASP A 59 13.16 1.94 11.79
C ASP A 59 13.73 3.14 10.99
N ARG A 60 14.81 2.89 10.24
CA ARG A 60 15.41 3.92 9.34
C ARG A 60 14.46 4.37 8.23
N VAL A 61 13.48 3.57 7.93
CA VAL A 61 12.45 3.79 6.90
C VAL A 61 11.07 3.45 7.45
N LYS A 62 10.02 3.82 6.71
CA LYS A 62 8.66 3.38 6.99
C LYS A 62 8.39 2.04 6.31
N TRP A 63 7.58 1.22 6.96
CA TRP A 63 7.22 -0.12 6.48
C TRP A 63 5.74 -0.19 6.16
N HIS A 64 5.42 -0.57 4.94
CA HIS A 64 4.04 -0.75 4.48
C HIS A 64 3.77 -2.20 4.12
N MET A 65 2.66 -2.75 4.61
CA MET A 65 2.13 -4.02 4.14
C MET A 65 1.33 -3.75 2.87
N ILE A 66 1.81 -4.25 1.74
CA ILE A 66 1.20 -4.04 0.42
C ILE A 66 0.69 -5.34 -0.24
N GLY A 67 0.85 -6.49 0.42
CA GLY A 67 0.30 -7.77 0.02
C GLY A 67 -0.89 -8.17 0.90
N HIS A 68 -1.62 -9.21 0.49
CA HIS A 68 -2.76 -9.70 1.25
C HIS A 68 -2.37 -10.15 2.66
N LEU A 69 -2.95 -9.53 3.68
CA LEU A 69 -2.68 -9.84 5.08
C LEU A 69 -3.74 -10.81 5.63
N GLN A 70 -3.30 -12.00 6.01
CA GLN A 70 -4.16 -12.93 6.73
C GLN A 70 -4.40 -12.45 8.17
N SER A 71 -5.64 -12.55 8.67
CA SER A 71 -6.02 -12.07 10.01
C SER A 71 -5.19 -12.69 11.15
N ASN A 72 -4.73 -13.95 11.01
CA ASN A 72 -3.89 -14.62 12.00
C ASN A 72 -2.44 -14.05 12.06
N LYS A 73 -2.02 -13.27 11.07
CA LYS A 73 -0.72 -12.60 11.03
C LYS A 73 -0.77 -11.17 11.59
N ALA A 74 -1.94 -10.63 11.89
CA ALA A 74 -2.12 -9.25 12.35
C ALA A 74 -1.23 -8.93 13.57
N LYS A 75 -1.10 -9.84 14.55
CA LYS A 75 -0.25 -9.63 15.74
C LYS A 75 1.23 -9.38 15.42
N LYS A 76 1.75 -9.99 14.36
CA LYS A 76 3.12 -9.77 13.91
C LYS A 76 3.20 -8.50 13.07
N ALA A 77 2.27 -8.32 12.14
CA ALA A 77 2.21 -7.19 11.24
C ALA A 77 2.22 -5.84 11.98
N VAL A 78 1.38 -5.68 13.02
CA VAL A 78 1.28 -4.41 13.75
C VAL A 78 2.56 -3.99 14.49
N LYS A 79 3.50 -4.92 14.70
CA LYS A 79 4.79 -4.62 15.34
C LYS A 79 5.83 -4.06 14.36
N ILE A 80 5.66 -4.34 13.07
CA ILE A 80 6.64 -4.00 12.02
C ILE A 80 6.13 -2.84 11.18
N PHE A 81 4.89 -2.95 10.67
CA PHE A 81 4.38 -2.02 9.70
C PHE A 81 3.87 -0.72 10.33
N ASP A 82 4.19 0.40 9.69
CA ASP A 82 3.62 1.72 9.97
C ASP A 82 2.25 1.87 9.32
N MET A 83 2.03 1.22 8.17
CA MET A 83 0.77 1.24 7.43
C MET A 83 0.44 -0.14 6.84
N ILE A 84 -0.84 -0.48 6.81
CA ILE A 84 -1.37 -1.65 6.11
C ILE A 84 -2.27 -1.16 4.97
N GLU A 85 -1.83 -1.32 3.71
CA GLU A 85 -2.53 -0.79 2.53
C GLU A 85 -3.61 -1.73 1.98
N THR A 86 -3.77 -2.91 2.57
CA THR A 86 -4.54 -4.03 1.99
C THR A 86 -5.70 -4.48 2.88
N VAL A 87 -6.37 -3.54 3.55
CA VAL A 87 -7.55 -3.86 4.35
C VAL A 87 -8.77 -3.94 3.44
N ASP A 88 -9.35 -5.13 3.33
CA ASP A 88 -10.45 -5.45 2.43
C ASP A 88 -11.71 -5.99 3.13
N SER A 89 -11.65 -6.15 4.45
CA SER A 89 -12.75 -6.76 5.20
C SER A 89 -12.80 -6.32 6.66
N ILE A 90 -14.00 -6.26 7.22
CA ILE A 90 -14.20 -5.97 8.66
C ILE A 90 -13.55 -7.04 9.55
N LYS A 91 -13.45 -8.29 9.07
CA LYS A 91 -12.77 -9.38 9.79
C LYS A 91 -11.29 -9.07 9.98
N LEU A 92 -10.61 -8.65 8.93
CA LEU A 92 -9.20 -8.26 8.98
C LEU A 92 -9.03 -7.00 9.85
N ALA A 93 -9.85 -5.98 9.65
CA ALA A 93 -9.81 -4.75 10.43
C ALA A 93 -9.95 -5.02 11.94
N LYS A 94 -10.93 -5.83 12.36
CA LYS A 94 -11.08 -6.23 13.77
C LYS A 94 -9.89 -7.01 14.32
N ALA A 95 -9.19 -7.78 13.49
CA ALA A 95 -7.98 -8.49 13.92
C ALA A 95 -6.81 -7.51 14.14
N ILE A 96 -6.66 -6.52 13.26
CA ILE A 96 -5.67 -5.44 13.38
C ILE A 96 -5.97 -4.59 14.62
N ASP A 97 -7.21 -4.14 14.78
CA ASP A 97 -7.66 -3.32 15.93
C ASP A 97 -7.31 -3.98 17.27
N ARG A 98 -7.69 -5.27 17.44
CA ARG A 98 -7.36 -6.03 18.64
C ARG A 98 -5.86 -6.20 18.86
N ALA A 99 -5.10 -6.42 17.77
CA ALA A 99 -3.66 -6.55 17.87
C ALA A 99 -3.00 -5.23 18.29
N CYS A 100 -3.49 -4.10 17.78
CA CYS A 100 -3.02 -2.76 18.10
C CYS A 100 -3.38 -2.37 19.56
N ALA A 101 -4.58 -2.69 20.03
CA ALA A 101 -4.99 -2.46 21.42
C ALA A 101 -4.01 -3.08 22.41
N ASN A 102 -3.50 -4.29 22.12
CA ASN A 102 -2.56 -4.99 23.00
C ASN A 102 -1.17 -4.32 23.13
N ILE A 103 -0.82 -3.42 22.21
CA ILE A 103 0.49 -2.74 22.20
C ILE A 103 0.37 -1.22 22.26
N GLY A 104 -0.83 -0.69 22.48
CA GLY A 104 -1.08 0.76 22.59
C GLY A 104 -0.82 1.53 21.29
N LYS A 105 -1.07 0.92 20.12
CA LYS A 105 -0.81 1.51 18.79
C LYS A 105 -2.12 1.84 18.08
N VAL A 106 -2.15 2.91 17.30
CA VAL A 106 -3.18 3.15 16.28
C VAL A 106 -2.55 2.89 14.92
N MET A 107 -3.11 1.93 14.17
CA MET A 107 -2.60 1.55 12.86
C MET A 107 -3.22 2.41 11.76
N GLN A 108 -2.38 3.01 10.95
CA GLN A 108 -2.80 3.62 9.69
C GLN A 108 -3.12 2.53 8.66
N VAL A 109 -4.26 2.65 7.99
CA VAL A 109 -4.67 1.68 6.97
C VAL A 109 -5.16 2.37 5.73
N LEU A 110 -5.01 1.70 4.57
CA LEU A 110 -5.76 2.00 3.37
C LEU A 110 -6.77 0.88 3.11
N ILE A 111 -7.89 1.22 2.52
CA ILE A 111 -8.88 0.24 2.08
C ILE A 111 -8.52 -0.19 0.67
N GLU A 112 -8.30 -1.49 0.48
CA GLU A 112 -8.02 -2.06 -0.84
C GLU A 112 -9.31 -2.23 -1.63
N ILE A 113 -9.39 -1.57 -2.78
CA ILE A 113 -10.53 -1.62 -3.69
C ILE A 113 -10.25 -2.59 -4.84
N ASN A 114 -11.11 -3.57 -5.02
CA ASN A 114 -11.15 -4.41 -6.22
C ASN A 114 -11.85 -3.64 -7.36
N SER A 115 -11.17 -2.66 -7.90
CA SER A 115 -11.73 -1.76 -8.91
C SER A 115 -12.05 -2.43 -10.24
N GLY A 116 -11.46 -3.61 -10.49
CA GLY A 116 -11.74 -4.44 -11.66
C GLY A 116 -12.91 -5.39 -11.47
N GLU A 117 -13.45 -5.53 -10.26
CA GLU A 117 -14.53 -6.46 -9.92
C GLU A 117 -14.19 -7.91 -10.32
N GLU A 118 -12.91 -8.27 -10.20
CA GLU A 118 -12.38 -9.58 -10.56
C GLU A 118 -12.49 -10.53 -9.36
N PRO A 119 -13.29 -11.62 -9.43
CA PRO A 119 -13.57 -12.46 -8.26
C PRO A 119 -12.34 -13.12 -7.62
N GLN A 120 -11.25 -13.28 -8.38
CA GLN A 120 -9.99 -13.87 -7.91
C GLN A 120 -9.03 -12.88 -7.26
N LYS A 121 -9.31 -11.57 -7.34
CA LYS A 121 -8.47 -10.53 -6.72
C LYS A 121 -8.95 -10.17 -5.33
N ALA A 122 -8.01 -9.79 -4.47
CA ALA A 122 -8.28 -9.17 -3.18
C ALA A 122 -8.89 -7.77 -3.36
N GLY A 123 -9.40 -7.23 -2.29
CA GLY A 123 -10.03 -5.93 -2.24
C GLY A 123 -11.55 -6.02 -2.12
N VAL A 124 -12.14 -5.03 -1.45
CA VAL A 124 -13.59 -4.88 -1.36
C VAL A 124 -14.15 -4.40 -2.70
N LEU A 125 -15.33 -4.88 -3.08
CA LEU A 125 -16.01 -4.38 -4.28
C LEU A 125 -16.37 -2.90 -4.13
N PRO A 126 -16.36 -2.11 -5.21
CA PRO A 126 -16.66 -0.68 -5.16
C PRO A 126 -17.99 -0.35 -4.47
N GLU A 127 -19.03 -1.16 -4.72
CA GLU A 127 -20.37 -1.01 -4.14
C GLU A 127 -20.42 -1.23 -2.63
N ASP A 128 -19.53 -2.05 -2.08
CA ASP A 128 -19.46 -2.38 -0.65
C ASP A 128 -18.48 -1.50 0.13
N ALA A 129 -17.65 -0.73 -0.58
CA ALA A 129 -16.53 0.00 0.01
C ALA A 129 -16.98 1.05 1.03
N LEU A 130 -18.04 1.80 0.74
CA LEU A 130 -18.58 2.82 1.66
C LEU A 130 -19.12 2.20 2.96
N SER A 131 -19.78 1.05 2.86
CA SER A 131 -20.27 0.31 4.03
C SER A 131 -19.10 -0.19 4.89
N LEU A 132 -18.08 -0.77 4.25
CA LEU A 132 -16.89 -1.24 4.94
C LEU A 132 -16.16 -0.11 5.67
N VAL A 133 -16.00 1.06 5.04
CA VAL A 133 -15.36 2.23 5.65
C VAL A 133 -16.12 2.69 6.89
N ARG A 134 -17.47 2.75 6.84
CA ARG A 134 -18.31 3.08 8.01
C ARG A 134 -18.10 2.10 9.15
N ASP A 135 -18.13 0.79 8.86
CA ASP A 135 -17.94 -0.24 9.88
C ASP A 135 -16.55 -0.16 10.53
N ILE A 136 -15.50 0.11 9.72
CA ILE A 136 -14.13 0.23 10.22
C ILE A 136 -13.93 1.53 11.01
N SER A 137 -14.61 2.61 10.67
CA SER A 137 -14.49 3.91 11.35
C SER A 137 -14.88 3.86 12.85
N GLU A 138 -15.65 2.87 13.25
CA GLU A 138 -16.02 2.62 14.65
C GLU A 138 -14.89 1.95 15.48
N LEU A 139 -13.81 1.47 14.83
CA LEU A 139 -12.69 0.80 15.49
C LEU A 139 -11.71 1.84 16.05
N LYS A 140 -11.31 1.67 17.32
CA LYS A 140 -10.56 2.69 18.08
C LYS A 140 -9.06 2.72 17.78
N ASN A 141 -8.50 1.60 17.34
CA ASN A 141 -7.06 1.45 17.12
C ASN A 141 -6.70 1.35 15.64
N ILE A 142 -7.59 1.84 14.77
CA ILE A 142 -7.38 1.96 13.33
C ILE A 142 -7.68 3.40 12.91
N LYS A 143 -6.89 3.90 11.97
CA LYS A 143 -7.12 5.15 11.28
C LYS A 143 -7.09 4.90 9.77
N ILE A 144 -8.20 5.12 9.09
CA ILE A 144 -8.27 5.01 7.63
C ILE A 144 -7.63 6.27 7.04
N MET A 145 -6.58 6.07 6.23
CA MET A 145 -5.81 7.16 5.62
C MET A 145 -6.06 7.31 4.12
N GLY A 146 -6.92 6.51 3.53
CA GLY A 146 -7.22 6.56 2.10
C GLY A 146 -7.53 5.21 1.49
N LEU A 147 -7.34 5.15 0.17
CA LEU A 147 -7.63 3.96 -0.64
C LEU A 147 -6.38 3.44 -1.35
N MET A 148 -6.39 2.13 -1.63
CA MET A 148 -5.42 1.47 -2.47
C MET A 148 -6.13 0.66 -3.56
N THR A 149 -5.57 0.60 -4.75
CA THR A 149 -6.00 -0.36 -5.78
C THR A 149 -4.81 -0.91 -6.56
N MET A 150 -4.98 -2.14 -7.01
CA MET A 150 -3.99 -2.89 -7.81
C MET A 150 -4.46 -2.88 -9.26
N GLY A 151 -4.87 -2.06 -9.96
CA GLY A 151 -5.24 -2.07 -11.39
C GLY A 151 -5.11 -3.44 -12.11
N PRO A 152 -5.51 -3.57 -13.33
CA PRO A 152 -5.31 -4.80 -14.08
C PRO A 152 -3.82 -5.04 -14.32
N PHE A 153 -3.41 -6.29 -14.36
CA PHE A 153 -2.06 -6.69 -14.75
C PHE A 153 -2.00 -6.81 -16.26
N THR A 154 -2.00 -5.68 -16.95
CA THR A 154 -1.98 -5.60 -18.42
C THR A 154 -0.65 -5.11 -18.94
N GLY A 155 -0.39 -5.32 -20.22
CA GLY A 155 0.82 -4.80 -20.88
C GLY A 155 0.74 -3.30 -21.20
N ASP A 156 -0.46 -2.77 -21.45
CA ASP A 156 -0.67 -1.34 -21.73
C ASP A 156 -1.00 -0.57 -20.44
N PRO A 157 -0.18 0.42 -20.06
CA PRO A 157 -0.47 1.26 -18.89
C PRO A 157 -1.84 1.94 -18.92
N GLU A 158 -2.33 2.30 -20.10
CA GLU A 158 -3.62 2.97 -20.29
C GLU A 158 -4.82 2.09 -19.92
N ASP A 159 -4.69 0.78 -20.00
CA ASP A 159 -5.74 -0.15 -19.56
C ASP A 159 -6.04 -0.03 -18.05
N ALA A 160 -5.11 0.53 -17.27
CA ALA A 160 -5.31 0.75 -15.84
C ALA A 160 -6.11 2.04 -15.54
N ARG A 161 -6.20 3.00 -16.47
CA ARG A 161 -6.84 4.31 -16.27
C ARG A 161 -8.29 4.21 -15.76
N PRO A 162 -9.19 3.41 -16.34
CA PRO A 162 -10.56 3.30 -15.85
C PRO A 162 -10.67 2.84 -14.39
N TYR A 163 -9.76 1.97 -13.96
CA TYR A 163 -9.71 1.45 -12.58
C TYR A 163 -9.24 2.54 -11.60
N PHE A 164 -8.25 3.32 -12.01
CA PHE A 164 -7.76 4.46 -11.22
C PHE A 164 -8.83 5.54 -11.08
N GLN A 165 -9.52 5.88 -12.15
CA GLN A 165 -10.64 6.82 -12.14
C GLN A 165 -11.78 6.36 -11.23
N LYS A 166 -12.12 5.05 -11.25
CA LYS A 166 -13.14 4.48 -10.38
C LYS A 166 -12.72 4.65 -8.90
N THR A 167 -11.48 4.29 -8.58
CA THR A 167 -10.96 4.41 -7.20
C THR A 167 -10.87 5.88 -6.75
N LYS A 168 -10.48 6.79 -7.64
CA LYS A 168 -10.46 8.22 -7.36
C LYS A 168 -11.84 8.77 -7.04
N ARG A 169 -12.88 8.38 -7.77
CA ARG A 169 -14.26 8.79 -7.46
C ARG A 169 -14.69 8.33 -6.07
N LEU A 170 -14.44 7.07 -5.72
CA LEU A 170 -14.71 6.56 -4.37
C LEU A 170 -13.94 7.33 -3.29
N PHE A 171 -12.68 7.67 -3.55
CA PHE A 171 -11.86 8.44 -2.63
C PHE A 171 -12.48 9.82 -2.34
N GLU A 172 -12.92 10.55 -3.35
CA GLU A 172 -13.57 11.86 -3.17
C GLU A 172 -14.92 11.70 -2.46
N GLU A 173 -15.72 10.71 -2.82
CA GLU A 173 -16.99 10.44 -2.15
C GLU A 173 -16.80 10.13 -0.66
N MET A 174 -15.82 9.31 -0.31
CA MET A 174 -15.51 8.99 1.10
C MET A 174 -14.98 10.19 1.87
N LYS A 175 -14.24 11.08 1.20
CA LYS A 175 -13.72 12.31 1.79
C LYS A 175 -14.87 13.23 2.24
N GLU A 176 -15.95 13.31 1.47
CA GLU A 176 -17.14 14.11 1.80
C GLU A 176 -17.94 13.56 3.00
N MET A 177 -17.73 12.29 3.37
CA MET A 177 -18.48 11.67 4.48
C MET A 177 -18.11 12.21 5.86
N ASN A 178 -16.92 12.78 6.02
CA ASN A 178 -16.43 13.36 7.29
C ASN A 178 -16.58 12.41 8.50
N LEU A 179 -16.27 11.13 8.31
CA LEU A 179 -16.39 10.12 9.37
C LEU A 179 -15.24 10.22 10.39
N PRO A 180 -15.51 10.00 11.68
CA PRO A 180 -14.46 9.90 12.68
C PRO A 180 -13.45 8.81 12.33
N GLY A 181 -12.14 9.06 12.53
CA GLY A 181 -11.10 8.09 12.24
C GLY A 181 -10.83 7.84 10.74
N VAL A 182 -11.44 8.64 9.86
CA VAL A 182 -11.27 8.57 8.40
C VAL A 182 -10.65 9.87 7.89
N GLU A 183 -9.45 9.76 7.32
CA GLU A 183 -8.75 10.86 6.63
C GLU A 183 -8.39 10.39 5.23
N MET A 184 -9.01 10.95 4.21
CA MET A 184 -8.68 10.61 2.83
C MET A 184 -7.48 11.43 2.36
N VAL A 185 -6.27 10.98 2.75
CA VAL A 185 -4.98 11.61 2.47
C VAL A 185 -4.27 10.90 1.32
N TYR A 186 -4.24 9.57 1.34
CA TYR A 186 -3.45 8.77 0.40
C TYR A 186 -4.31 8.03 -0.61
N LEU A 187 -3.99 8.22 -1.88
CA LEU A 187 -4.51 7.44 -2.99
C LEU A 187 -3.36 6.63 -3.58
N SER A 188 -3.23 5.38 -3.11
CA SER A 188 -2.16 4.46 -3.47
C SER A 188 -2.54 3.67 -4.71
N MET A 189 -2.03 4.08 -5.86
CA MET A 189 -2.29 3.48 -7.18
C MET A 189 -1.04 3.55 -8.04
N GLY A 190 -0.92 2.62 -8.98
CA GLY A 190 0.18 2.57 -9.94
C GLY A 190 1.39 1.78 -9.45
N MET A 191 1.95 1.03 -10.40
CA MET A 191 3.13 0.18 -10.25
C MET A 191 4.15 0.53 -11.34
N SER A 192 5.25 -0.21 -11.44
CA SER A 192 6.38 0.09 -12.34
C SER A 192 5.99 0.44 -13.79
N ASN A 193 4.93 -0.15 -14.33
CA ASN A 193 4.47 0.12 -15.70
C ASN A 193 3.36 1.19 -15.78
N SER A 194 2.59 1.43 -14.71
CA SER A 194 1.37 2.25 -14.75
C SER A 194 1.38 3.49 -13.83
N TYR A 195 2.48 3.72 -13.10
CA TYR A 195 2.52 4.83 -12.12
C TYR A 195 2.34 6.22 -12.77
N LYS A 196 2.78 6.43 -14.01
CA LYS A 196 2.59 7.70 -14.71
C LYS A 196 1.10 7.98 -14.95
N VAL A 197 0.38 6.98 -15.46
CA VAL A 197 -1.09 7.05 -15.62
C VAL A 197 -1.79 7.25 -14.27
N ALA A 198 -1.32 6.56 -13.22
CA ALA A 198 -1.88 6.73 -11.88
C ALA A 198 -1.69 8.17 -11.35
N LEU A 199 -0.53 8.78 -11.58
CA LEU A 199 -0.26 10.17 -11.22
C LEU A 199 -1.19 11.15 -11.94
N GLU A 200 -1.43 10.95 -13.23
CA GLU A 200 -2.39 11.74 -14.02
C GLU A 200 -3.82 11.64 -13.45
N GLU A 201 -4.19 10.46 -12.92
CA GLU A 201 -5.48 10.23 -12.26
C GLU A 201 -5.48 10.61 -10.77
N GLY A 202 -4.44 11.30 -10.29
CA GLY A 202 -4.38 11.90 -8.97
C GLY A 202 -3.82 11.00 -7.87
N ALA A 203 -3.10 9.92 -8.19
CA ALA A 203 -2.35 9.17 -7.20
C ALA A 203 -1.30 10.07 -6.52
N ASN A 204 -1.16 9.95 -5.22
CA ASN A 204 -0.11 10.62 -4.44
C ASN A 204 0.77 9.61 -3.67
N MET A 205 0.55 8.31 -3.94
CA MET A 205 1.39 7.22 -3.48
C MET A 205 1.48 6.17 -4.60
N VAL A 206 2.71 5.78 -4.95
CA VAL A 206 2.99 4.78 -6.00
C VAL A 206 3.85 3.65 -5.46
N ARG A 207 3.66 2.43 -5.96
CA ARG A 207 4.36 1.22 -5.49
C ARG A 207 5.22 0.66 -6.61
N ILE A 208 6.51 0.93 -6.55
CA ILE A 208 7.45 0.58 -7.62
C ILE A 208 8.41 -0.50 -7.13
N GLY A 209 8.50 -1.60 -7.85
CA GLY A 209 9.41 -2.71 -7.56
C GLY A 209 10.44 -2.92 -8.66
N THR A 210 10.02 -3.48 -9.78
CA THR A 210 10.92 -3.89 -10.88
C THR A 210 11.73 -2.71 -11.44
N LYS A 211 11.15 -1.51 -11.51
CA LYS A 211 11.89 -0.33 -11.98
C LYS A 211 12.98 0.10 -11.00
N ILE A 212 12.85 -0.18 -9.68
CA ILE A 212 13.90 0.08 -8.67
C ILE A 212 14.92 -1.05 -8.65
N PHE A 213 14.47 -2.27 -8.38
CA PHE A 213 15.31 -3.41 -8.01
C PHE A 213 15.70 -4.30 -9.19
N GLY A 214 15.20 -4.01 -10.40
CA GLY A 214 15.38 -4.87 -11.58
C GLY A 214 14.39 -6.04 -11.63
N GLU A 215 14.50 -6.87 -12.67
CA GLU A 215 13.68 -8.07 -12.80
C GLU A 215 14.00 -9.09 -11.69
N ARG A 216 13.01 -9.94 -11.38
CA ARG A 216 13.19 -10.96 -10.36
C ARG A 216 13.98 -12.13 -10.92
N GLN A 217 14.98 -12.56 -10.19
CA GLN A 217 15.59 -13.87 -10.41
C GLN A 217 14.75 -14.88 -9.64
N TYR A 218 14.09 -15.78 -10.36
CA TYR A 218 13.43 -16.95 -9.79
C TYR A 218 14.46 -18.08 -9.86
N ASP A 219 14.98 -18.49 -8.71
CA ASP A 219 15.76 -19.72 -8.56
C ASP A 219 14.84 -20.95 -8.64
#